data_ee26f0839099b3d003d68cc80d28fcc8
#
_entry.id   ee26f0839099b3d003d68cc80d28fcc8
#
_cell.length_a   1.000
_cell.length_b   1.000
_cell.length_c   1.000
_cell.angle_alpha   90.00
_cell.angle_beta   90.00
_cell.angle_gamma   90.00
#
_symmetry.space_group_name_H-M   'P 1'
#
loop_
_entity.id
_entity.type
_entity.pdbx_description
1 polymer ?
#
loop_
_entity_poly.entity_id
_entity_poly.type
_entity_poly.pdbx_seq_one_letter_code
_entity_poly.pdbx_strand_id
1 'polypeptide(L)'
;MSPLKKHAERLTRREREIMNAIFGLGNRASAEEIRSRMISPPSYSSVRVMLTRLEKKGYVKHQQDGLRYIYSATTPPAVAKRNALQQYVQTFFGGSLRHMMTALLKEGSWSEDDLNELKSEIERVRRERKQP
;
A
#
# COMPACT_ATOMS: atom_id res chain seq x y z
N MET A 1 -15.77 16.50 -3.91
CA MET A 1 -15.48 15.06 -4.01
C MET A 1 -14.60 14.65 -2.85
N SER A 2 -14.97 13.63 -2.10
CA SER A 2 -14.21 13.22 -0.95
C SER A 2 -12.91 12.52 -1.35
N PRO A 3 -11.83 12.63 -0.54
CA PRO A 3 -10.59 11.91 -0.83
C PRO A 3 -10.79 10.40 -0.94
N LEU A 4 -11.76 9.84 -0.23
CA LEU A 4 -12.11 8.44 -0.29
C LEU A 4 -12.54 8.01 -1.68
N LYS A 5 -13.30 8.85 -2.36
CA LYS A 5 -13.80 8.56 -3.71
C LYS A 5 -12.63 8.50 -4.71
N LYS A 6 -11.62 9.35 -4.53
CA LYS A 6 -10.44 9.35 -5.36
C LYS A 6 -9.63 8.08 -5.18
N HIS A 7 -9.44 7.62 -3.94
CA HIS A 7 -8.72 6.39 -3.64
C HIS A 7 -9.51 5.13 -3.96
N ALA A 8 -10.83 5.27 -4.20
CA ALA A 8 -11.68 4.15 -4.61
C ALA A 8 -11.66 3.94 -6.12
N GLU A 9 -11.06 4.83 -6.90
CA GLU A 9 -10.91 4.62 -8.33
C GLU A 9 -10.08 3.37 -8.58
N ARG A 10 -10.60 2.52 -9.47
CA ARG A 10 -9.94 1.24 -9.76
C ARG A 10 -8.63 1.45 -10.48
N LEU A 11 -7.66 0.70 -10.07
CA LEU A 11 -6.40 0.60 -10.78
C LEU A 11 -6.53 -0.39 -11.93
N THR A 12 -5.96 -0.06 -13.07
CA THR A 12 -5.82 -1.02 -14.15
C THR A 12 -4.78 -2.08 -13.75
N ARG A 13 -4.71 -3.17 -14.50
CA ARG A 13 -3.73 -4.23 -14.26
C ARG A 13 -2.30 -3.66 -14.27
N ARG A 14 -1.98 -2.84 -15.26
CA ARG A 14 -0.65 -2.25 -15.38
C ARG A 14 -0.37 -1.25 -14.27
N GLU A 15 -1.36 -0.49 -13.87
CA GLU A 15 -1.21 0.43 -12.75
C GLU A 15 -0.91 -0.31 -11.46
N ARG A 16 -1.55 -1.46 -11.23
CA ARG A 16 -1.23 -2.30 -10.06
C ARG A 16 0.19 -2.83 -10.11
N GLU A 17 0.67 -3.23 -11.29
CA GLU A 17 2.06 -3.65 -11.45
C GLU A 17 3.02 -2.53 -11.06
N ILE A 18 2.71 -1.30 -11.46
CA ILE A 18 3.51 -0.12 -11.11
C ILE A 18 3.53 0.09 -9.59
N MET A 19 2.37 0.03 -8.96
CA MET A 19 2.29 0.20 -7.50
C MET A 19 3.09 -0.89 -6.78
N ASN A 20 2.96 -2.14 -7.22
CA ASN A 20 3.73 -3.24 -6.65
C ASN A 20 5.23 -3.04 -6.84
N ALA A 21 5.64 -2.53 -7.99
CA ALA A 21 7.05 -2.24 -8.26
C ALA A 21 7.58 -1.14 -7.32
N ILE A 22 6.80 -0.08 -7.12
CA ILE A 22 7.17 1.00 -6.20
C ILE A 22 7.36 0.46 -4.78
N PHE A 23 6.41 -0.34 -4.29
CA PHE A 23 6.51 -0.92 -2.96
C PHE A 23 7.69 -1.88 -2.85
N GLY A 24 7.92 -2.70 -3.87
CA GLY A 24 9.05 -3.63 -3.90
C GLY A 24 10.40 -2.93 -3.92
N LEU A 25 10.45 -1.69 -4.39
CA LEU A 25 11.66 -0.87 -4.45
C LEU A 25 11.81 0.05 -3.22
N GLY A 26 11.05 -0.18 -2.18
CA GLY A 26 11.17 0.60 -0.95
C GLY A 26 10.38 1.90 -0.95
N ASN A 27 9.33 1.97 -1.74
CA ASN A 27 8.46 3.14 -1.89
C ASN A 27 9.21 4.38 -2.39
N ARG A 28 10.22 4.16 -3.23
CA ARG A 28 11.00 5.23 -3.83
C ARG A 28 11.66 4.69 -5.11
N ALA A 29 11.22 5.16 -6.27
CA ALA A 29 11.70 4.62 -7.53
C ALA A 29 11.54 5.59 -8.69
N SER A 30 12.50 5.55 -9.61
CA SER A 30 12.39 6.23 -10.89
C SER A 30 11.50 5.42 -11.83
N ALA A 31 11.03 6.05 -12.91
CA ALA A 31 10.24 5.38 -13.94
C ALA A 31 11.00 4.19 -14.54
N GLU A 32 12.30 4.32 -14.73
CA GLU A 32 13.12 3.26 -15.29
C GLU A 32 13.24 2.08 -14.34
N GLU A 33 13.43 2.34 -13.06
CA GLU A 33 13.47 1.29 -12.05
C GLU A 33 12.14 0.53 -11.95
N ILE A 34 11.03 1.28 -12.00
CA ILE A 34 9.68 0.70 -12.00
C ILE A 34 9.52 -0.20 -13.22
N ARG A 35 9.87 0.32 -14.39
CA ARG A 35 9.76 -0.41 -15.65
C ARG A 35 10.52 -1.72 -15.60
N SER A 36 11.70 -1.73 -15.02
CA SER A 36 12.55 -2.92 -14.93
C SER A 36 11.91 -4.06 -14.12
N ARG A 37 10.95 -3.74 -13.27
CA ARG A 37 10.24 -4.73 -12.44
C ARG A 37 8.91 -5.19 -13.05
N MET A 38 8.52 -4.65 -14.19
CA MET A 38 7.25 -5.01 -14.82
C MET A 38 7.41 -6.22 -15.71
N ILE A 39 6.37 -7.05 -15.77
CA ILE A 39 6.30 -8.21 -16.65
C ILE A 39 6.04 -7.71 -18.06
N SER A 40 6.83 -8.16 -19.04
CA SER A 40 6.77 -7.67 -20.42
C SER A 40 6.71 -6.14 -20.41
N PRO A 41 7.80 -5.48 -20.02
CA PRO A 41 7.74 -4.06 -19.73
C PRO A 41 7.27 -3.24 -20.92
N PRO A 42 6.34 -2.32 -20.73
CA PRO A 42 5.95 -1.39 -21.78
C PRO A 42 7.09 -0.40 -22.04
N SER A 43 6.91 0.47 -23.03
CA SER A 43 7.90 1.49 -23.31
C SER A 43 8.03 2.46 -22.14
N TYR A 44 9.18 3.11 -22.06
CA TYR A 44 9.42 4.15 -21.05
C TYR A 44 8.33 5.23 -21.10
N SER A 45 7.95 5.67 -22.31
CA SER A 45 6.90 6.68 -22.48
C SER A 45 5.56 6.21 -21.92
N SER A 46 5.22 4.95 -22.15
CA SER A 46 3.97 4.36 -21.61
C SER A 46 3.96 4.34 -20.09
N VAL A 47 5.09 3.97 -19.49
CA VAL A 47 5.20 3.97 -18.02
C VAL A 47 5.02 5.39 -17.48
N ARG A 48 5.64 6.38 -18.13
CA ARG A 48 5.49 7.80 -17.74
C ARG A 48 4.05 8.26 -17.80
N VAL A 49 3.32 7.88 -18.86
CA VAL A 49 1.90 8.22 -19.00
C VAL A 49 1.08 7.58 -17.87
N MET A 50 1.34 6.30 -17.58
CA MET A 50 0.63 5.60 -16.51
C MET A 50 0.93 6.21 -15.13
N LEU A 51 2.17 6.61 -14.88
CA LEU A 51 2.54 7.29 -13.64
C LEU A 51 1.83 8.65 -13.50
N THR A 52 1.73 9.41 -14.58
CA THR A 52 0.98 10.66 -14.57
C THR A 52 -0.49 10.42 -14.24
N ARG A 53 -1.06 9.36 -14.78
CA ARG A 53 -2.44 8.97 -14.49
C ARG A 53 -2.62 8.57 -13.03
N LEU A 54 -1.69 7.79 -12.49
CA LEU A 54 -1.70 7.40 -11.08
C LEU A 54 -1.58 8.61 -10.15
N GLU A 55 -0.78 9.58 -10.53
CA GLU A 55 -0.65 10.80 -9.75
C GLU A 55 -1.95 11.60 -9.74
N LYS A 56 -2.63 11.69 -10.88
CA LYS A 56 -3.95 12.34 -10.97
C LYS A 56 -4.99 11.62 -10.12
N LYS A 57 -4.92 10.30 -10.05
CA LYS A 57 -5.81 9.50 -9.21
C LYS A 57 -5.48 9.61 -7.73
N GLY A 58 -4.33 10.17 -7.38
CA GLY A 58 -3.92 10.38 -6.00
C GLY A 58 -3.15 9.23 -5.38
N TYR A 59 -2.69 8.25 -6.17
CA TYR A 59 -1.97 7.08 -5.65
C TYR A 59 -0.48 7.31 -5.51
N VAL A 60 0.10 8.17 -6.34
CA VAL A 60 1.54 8.44 -6.29
C VAL A 60 1.80 9.94 -6.31
N LYS A 61 2.98 10.29 -5.85
CA LYS A 61 3.54 11.63 -5.94
C LYS A 61 4.97 11.49 -6.46
N HIS A 62 5.55 12.58 -6.93
CA HIS A 62 6.92 12.55 -7.40
C HIS A 62 7.71 13.74 -6.86
N GLN A 63 9.01 13.55 -6.79
CA GLN A 63 9.98 14.62 -6.53
C GLN A 63 11.04 14.58 -7.62
N GLN A 64 11.53 15.74 -7.98
CA GLN A 64 12.60 15.84 -8.96
C GLN A 64 13.94 15.60 -8.26
N ASP A 65 14.74 14.73 -8.85
CA ASP A 65 16.08 14.41 -8.37
C ASP A 65 17.03 14.50 -9.57
N GLY A 66 17.63 15.66 -9.75
CA GLY A 66 18.43 15.92 -10.93
C GLY A 66 17.56 15.96 -12.17
N LEU A 67 17.88 15.12 -13.15
CA LEU A 67 17.16 15.07 -14.42
C LEU A 67 16.01 14.06 -14.43
N ARG A 68 15.76 13.40 -13.31
CA ARG A 68 14.74 12.36 -13.25
C ARG A 68 13.74 12.65 -12.14
N TYR A 69 12.58 12.01 -12.24
CA TYR A 69 11.55 12.03 -11.21
C TYR A 69 11.64 10.76 -10.38
N ILE A 70 11.51 10.90 -9.07
CA ILE A 70 11.43 9.79 -8.14
C ILE A 70 10.00 9.73 -7.64
N TYR A 71 9.37 8.57 -7.82
CA TYR A 71 7.98 8.34 -7.47
C TYR A 71 7.86 7.60 -6.16
N SER A 72 6.85 7.94 -5.39
CA SER A 72 6.50 7.24 -4.15
C SER A 72 5.00 7.19 -4.02
N ALA A 73 4.50 6.21 -3.26
CA ALA A 73 3.08 6.11 -2.97
C ALA A 73 2.68 7.22 -2.00
N THR A 74 1.49 7.77 -2.21
CA THR A 74 0.91 8.72 -1.26
C THR A 74 0.48 7.98 0.00
N THR A 75 0.47 8.68 1.13
CA THR A 75 -0.08 8.11 2.36
C THR A 75 -1.59 8.35 2.36
N PRO A 76 -2.41 7.30 2.24
CA PRO A 76 -3.85 7.51 2.24
C PRO A 76 -4.34 7.99 3.60
N PRO A 77 -5.45 8.74 3.65
CA PRO A 77 -6.06 9.11 4.91
C PRO A 77 -6.38 7.88 5.76
N ALA A 78 -6.44 8.05 7.07
CA ALA A 78 -6.70 6.96 8.00
C ALA A 78 -7.98 6.18 7.66
N VAL A 79 -9.02 6.89 7.22
CA VAL A 79 -10.29 6.26 6.83
C VAL A 79 -10.11 5.38 5.59
N ALA A 80 -9.36 5.86 4.60
CA ALA A 80 -9.09 5.09 3.38
C ALA A 80 -8.26 3.85 3.68
N LYS A 81 -7.26 3.95 4.56
CA LYS A 81 -6.48 2.80 5.01
C LYS A 81 -7.37 1.75 5.67
N ARG A 82 -8.24 2.19 6.56
CA ARG A 82 -9.17 1.29 7.26
C ARG A 82 -10.09 0.57 6.29
N ASN A 83 -10.65 1.30 5.34
CA ASN A 83 -11.54 0.72 4.34
C ASN A 83 -10.83 -0.31 3.46
N ALA A 84 -9.60 -0.01 3.07
CA ALA A 84 -8.78 -0.95 2.28
C ALA A 84 -8.51 -2.24 3.06
N LEU A 85 -8.16 -2.12 4.35
CA LEU A 85 -7.93 -3.27 5.21
C LEU A 85 -9.20 -4.10 5.39
N GLN A 86 -10.34 -3.44 5.63
CA GLN A 86 -11.62 -4.13 5.77
C GLN A 86 -11.99 -4.89 4.51
N GLN A 87 -11.77 -4.30 3.35
CA GLN A 87 -12.05 -4.95 2.09
C GLN A 87 -11.14 -6.16 1.86
N TYR A 88 -9.87 -6.05 2.21
CA TYR A 88 -8.93 -7.15 2.12
C TYR A 88 -9.36 -8.32 3.02
N VAL A 89 -9.73 -8.03 4.25
CA VAL A 89 -10.21 -9.04 5.18
C VAL A 89 -11.48 -9.71 4.66
N GLN A 90 -12.40 -8.93 4.10
CA GLN A 90 -13.63 -9.46 3.53
C GLN A 90 -13.35 -10.38 2.34
N THR A 91 -12.46 -9.96 1.46
CA THR A 91 -12.16 -10.69 0.22
C THR A 91 -11.45 -12.01 0.48
N PHE A 92 -10.45 -12.02 1.34
CA PHE A 92 -9.56 -13.17 1.51
C PHE A 92 -9.79 -13.97 2.78
N PHE A 93 -10.48 -13.41 3.76
CA PHE A 93 -10.66 -14.05 5.07
C PHE A 93 -12.12 -14.08 5.52
N GLY A 94 -13.05 -13.90 4.58
CA GLY A 94 -14.47 -13.97 4.88
C GLY A 94 -14.95 -12.99 5.95
N GLY A 95 -14.27 -11.85 6.07
CA GLY A 95 -14.61 -10.84 7.07
C GLY A 95 -14.01 -11.09 8.45
N SER A 96 -13.23 -12.15 8.63
CA SER A 96 -12.65 -12.49 9.93
C SER A 96 -11.25 -11.91 10.08
N LEU A 97 -11.15 -10.81 10.82
CA LEU A 97 -9.85 -10.21 11.17
C LEU A 97 -8.99 -11.21 11.95
N ARG A 98 -9.62 -12.01 12.83
CA ARG A 98 -8.91 -13.02 13.61
C ARG A 98 -8.22 -14.04 12.70
N HIS A 99 -8.90 -14.50 11.65
CA HIS A 99 -8.30 -15.43 10.69
C HIS A 99 -7.08 -14.82 9.99
N MET A 100 -7.20 -13.56 9.59
CA MET A 100 -6.09 -12.85 8.95
C MET A 100 -4.90 -12.73 9.90
N MET A 101 -5.14 -12.31 11.14
CA MET A 101 -4.07 -12.16 12.13
C MET A 101 -3.41 -13.48 12.45
N THR A 102 -4.21 -14.55 12.58
CA THR A 102 -3.67 -15.89 12.83
C THR A 102 -2.78 -16.35 11.69
N ALA A 103 -3.21 -16.13 10.44
CA ALA A 103 -2.41 -16.49 9.27
C ALA A 103 -1.07 -15.72 9.25
N LEU A 104 -1.11 -14.42 9.51
CA LEU A 104 0.10 -13.61 9.55
C LEU A 104 1.06 -14.07 10.65
N LEU A 105 0.55 -14.40 11.82
CA LEU A 105 1.38 -14.86 12.93
C LEU A 105 2.03 -16.22 12.65
N LYS A 106 1.30 -17.11 11.96
CA LYS A 106 1.82 -18.45 11.65
C LYS A 106 2.85 -18.44 10.53
N GLU A 107 2.67 -17.57 9.54
CA GLU A 107 3.51 -17.55 8.34
C GLU A 107 4.70 -16.60 8.45
N GLY A 108 4.63 -15.62 9.33
CA GLY A 108 5.67 -14.63 9.49
C GLY A 108 6.85 -15.12 10.31
N SER A 109 8.02 -14.54 10.05
CA SER A 109 9.20 -14.74 10.89
C SER A 109 9.22 -13.65 11.94
N TRP A 110 8.70 -13.98 13.12
CA TRP A 110 8.55 -13.02 14.20
C TRP A 110 9.64 -13.24 15.26
N SER A 111 10.32 -12.17 15.63
CA SER A 111 11.22 -12.22 16.79
C SER A 111 10.41 -12.13 18.09
N GLU A 112 11.04 -12.48 19.20
CA GLU A 112 10.42 -12.30 20.51
C GLU A 112 10.08 -10.83 20.77
N ASP A 113 10.94 -9.92 20.32
CA ASP A 113 10.69 -8.49 20.45
C ASP A 113 9.47 -8.05 19.66
N ASP A 114 9.31 -8.54 18.42
CA ASP A 114 8.13 -8.25 17.59
C ASP A 114 6.85 -8.73 18.29
N LEU A 115 6.86 -9.95 18.81
CA LEU A 115 5.69 -10.52 19.49
C LEU A 115 5.36 -9.75 20.76
N ASN A 116 6.37 -9.31 21.50
CA ASN A 116 6.17 -8.51 22.70
C ASN A 116 5.58 -7.13 22.37
N GLU A 117 6.02 -6.52 21.29
CA GLU A 117 5.47 -5.25 20.84
C GLU A 117 4.00 -5.39 20.44
N LEU A 118 3.66 -6.47 19.71
CA LEU A 118 2.27 -6.74 19.33
C LEU A 118 1.39 -6.96 20.54
N LYS A 119 1.89 -7.71 21.53
CA LYS A 119 1.17 -7.93 22.77
C LYS A 119 0.91 -6.63 23.51
N SER A 120 1.89 -5.75 23.57
CA SER A 120 1.77 -4.42 24.18
C SER A 120 0.71 -3.58 23.48
N GLU A 121 0.68 -3.61 22.15
CA GLU A 121 -0.32 -2.90 21.37
C GLU A 121 -1.75 -3.39 21.66
N ILE A 122 -1.92 -4.72 21.76
CA ILE A 122 -3.21 -5.31 22.09
C ILE A 122 -3.67 -4.84 23.47
N GLU A 123 -2.78 -4.84 24.44
CA GLU A 123 -3.10 -4.40 25.79
C GLU A 123 -3.43 -2.90 25.85
N ARG A 124 -2.73 -2.10 25.06
CA ARG A 124 -3.01 -0.66 24.93
C ARG A 124 -4.42 -0.42 24.39
N VAL A 125 -4.80 -1.13 23.33
CA VAL A 125 -6.15 -1.02 22.76
C VAL A 125 -7.22 -1.42 23.79
N ARG A 126 -6.98 -2.47 24.54
CA ARG A 126 -7.91 -2.90 25.59
C ARG A 126 -8.11 -1.82 26.65
N ARG A 127 -7.03 -1.18 27.08
CA ARG A 127 -7.10 -0.11 28.07
C ARG A 127 -7.90 1.10 27.54
N GLU A 128 -7.63 1.47 26.28
CA GLU A 128 -8.34 2.59 25.67
C GLU A 128 -9.84 2.34 25.55
N ARG A 129 -10.23 1.10 25.28
CA ARG A 129 -11.64 0.72 25.18
C ARG A 129 -12.38 0.74 26.51
N LYS A 130 -11.67 0.60 27.61
CA LYS A 130 -12.27 0.62 28.95
C LYS A 130 -12.43 2.02 29.52
N GLN A 131 -11.82 3.02 28.90
CA GLN A 131 -11.97 4.41 29.34
C GLN A 131 -13.27 4.98 28.80
N PRO A 132 -14.06 5.70 29.64
CA PRO A 132 -15.31 6.32 29.22
C PRO A 132 -15.09 7.45 28.22
#